data_c3b4c9a59034f6648954e1345e83b55d
#
_entry.id   c3b4c9a59034f6648954e1345e83b55d
#
_cell.length_a   1.000
_cell.length_b   1.000
_cell.length_c   1.000
_cell.angle_alpha   90.00
_cell.angle_beta   90.00
_cell.angle_gamma   90.00
#
_symmetry.space_group_name_H-M   'P 1'
#
loop_
_entity.id
_entity.type
_entity.pdbx_description
1 polymer ?
#
loop_
_entity_poly.entity_id
_entity_poly.type
_entity_poly.pdbx_seq_one_letter_code
_entity_poly.pdbx_strand_id
1 'polypeptide(L)'
;VVIFKGWGGGGGNTLKIKHAGNLVTGYLHLSGYAKGIANGTRVTQGQLIGYVGSTGASTGPHLDYRIWKNGTPIDPLKVPQEPAEPISKDNMAAFEQIRDRIVAELNGTATPDMIVTQLDSLPAADSLAATADIKETAVTKEDK
;
A
#
# COMPACT_ATOMS: atom_id res chain seq x y z
N VAL A 1 3.72 0.83 13.79
CA VAL A 1 4.65 1.85 14.30
C VAL A 1 6.02 1.64 13.65
N VAL A 2 6.65 2.71 13.16
CA VAL A 2 8.02 2.67 12.63
C VAL A 2 9.00 2.35 13.75
N ILE A 3 9.75 1.25 13.61
CA ILE A 3 10.74 0.81 14.60
C ILE A 3 12.18 0.98 14.12
N PHE A 4 12.38 1.20 12.84
CA PHE A 4 13.69 1.49 12.27
C PHE A 4 13.55 2.36 11.01
N LYS A 5 14.35 3.41 10.95
CA LYS A 5 14.55 4.26 9.77
C LYS A 5 16.03 4.62 9.71
N GLY A 6 16.71 4.20 8.65
CA GLY A 6 18.14 4.50 8.50
C GLY A 6 18.83 3.58 7.50
N TRP A 7 20.16 3.60 7.54
CA TRP A 7 20.98 2.76 6.70
C TRP A 7 21.05 1.32 7.25
N GLY A 8 20.55 0.36 6.48
CA GLY A 8 20.46 -1.07 6.83
C GLY A 8 21.57 -1.92 6.23
N GLY A 9 22.80 -1.41 6.12
CA GLY A 9 23.91 -2.15 5.51
C GLY A 9 23.64 -2.44 4.03
N GLY A 10 23.71 -3.71 3.61
CA GLY A 10 23.40 -4.12 2.24
C GLY A 10 22.00 -3.73 1.78
N GLY A 11 21.04 -3.57 2.70
CA GLY A 11 19.68 -3.09 2.39
C GLY A 11 19.56 -1.60 2.05
N GLY A 12 20.65 -0.83 2.18
CA GLY A 12 20.63 0.62 1.91
C GLY A 12 19.68 1.36 2.84
N ASN A 13 18.99 2.38 2.35
CA ASN A 13 17.95 3.07 3.09
C ASN A 13 16.81 2.11 3.38
N THR A 14 16.63 1.82 4.65
CA THR A 14 15.70 0.79 5.15
C THR A 14 14.70 1.41 6.11
N LEU A 15 13.45 1.00 5.98
CA LEU A 15 12.37 1.30 6.92
C LEU A 15 11.81 -0.02 7.46
N LYS A 16 11.59 -0.11 8.79
CA LYS A 16 10.89 -1.26 9.39
C LYS A 16 9.70 -0.78 10.20
N ILE A 17 8.58 -1.47 10.05
CA ILE A 17 7.31 -1.15 10.70
C ILE A 17 6.87 -2.37 11.52
N LYS A 18 6.60 -2.14 12.80
CA LYS A 18 6.00 -3.14 13.69
C LYS A 18 4.48 -3.04 13.63
N HIS A 19 3.85 -4.18 13.45
CA HIS A 19 2.40 -4.38 13.44
C HIS A 19 1.93 -5.14 14.68
N ALA A 20 0.63 -5.38 14.78
CA ALA A 20 0.06 -6.29 15.78
C ALA A 20 0.60 -7.73 15.58
N GLY A 21 0.45 -8.58 16.60
CA GLY A 21 0.83 -10.00 16.51
C GLY A 21 2.33 -10.25 16.31
N ASN A 22 3.20 -9.33 16.76
CA ASN A 22 4.66 -9.43 16.59
C ASN A 22 5.13 -9.54 15.14
N LEU A 23 4.35 -9.01 14.21
CA LEU A 23 4.70 -8.91 12.81
C LEU A 23 5.54 -7.65 12.57
N VAL A 24 6.58 -7.75 11.77
CA VAL A 24 7.41 -6.63 11.32
C VAL A 24 7.53 -6.68 9.81
N THR A 25 7.28 -5.57 9.13
CA THR A 25 7.55 -5.43 7.70
C THR A 25 8.79 -4.56 7.47
N GLY A 26 9.58 -4.89 6.47
CA GLY A 26 10.78 -4.17 6.07
C GLY A 26 10.70 -3.76 4.60
N TYR A 27 11.14 -2.55 4.36
CA TYR A 27 11.19 -1.90 3.05
C TYR A 27 12.63 -1.44 2.82
N LEU A 28 13.32 -2.05 1.88
CA LEU A 28 14.75 -1.86 1.66
C LEU A 28 15.00 -1.17 0.31
N HIS A 29 16.24 -0.74 0.11
CA HIS A 29 16.76 -0.07 -1.09
C HIS A 29 16.03 1.24 -1.44
N LEU A 30 15.40 1.89 -0.44
CA LEU A 30 14.65 3.13 -0.66
C LEU A 30 15.56 4.26 -1.16
N SER A 31 15.08 5.10 -2.07
CA SER A 31 15.75 6.36 -2.46
C SER A 31 15.63 7.42 -1.36
N GLY A 32 14.55 7.37 -0.58
CA GLY A 32 14.29 8.28 0.51
C GLY A 32 13.03 7.92 1.29
N TYR A 33 12.76 8.69 2.34
CA TYR A 33 11.60 8.51 3.20
C TYR A 33 10.61 9.65 2.99
N ALA A 34 9.32 9.37 3.13
CA ALA A 34 8.29 10.40 3.06
C ALA A 34 8.41 11.39 4.24
N LYS A 35 7.90 12.60 4.03
CA LYS A 35 7.88 13.64 5.06
C LYS A 35 7.13 13.16 6.30
N GLY A 36 7.67 13.42 7.48
CA GLY A 36 7.06 13.07 8.76
C GLY A 36 7.30 11.61 9.21
N ILE A 37 7.96 10.79 8.41
CA ILE A 37 8.33 9.42 8.81
C ILE A 37 9.61 9.46 9.68
N ALA A 38 9.48 9.00 10.92
CA ALA A 38 10.57 8.88 11.89
C ALA A 38 10.36 7.63 12.76
N ASN A 39 11.39 7.22 13.50
CA ASN A 39 11.24 6.16 14.50
C ASN A 39 10.16 6.55 15.53
N GLY A 40 9.25 5.66 15.84
CA GLY A 40 8.10 5.90 16.70
C GLY A 40 6.85 6.41 15.96
N THR A 41 6.95 6.86 14.71
CA THR A 41 5.78 7.32 13.94
C THR A 41 4.76 6.18 13.77
N ARG A 42 3.49 6.47 14.06
CA ARG A 42 2.38 5.58 13.68
C ARG A 42 2.01 5.85 12.22
N VAL A 43 1.85 4.79 11.46
CA VAL A 43 1.46 4.84 10.05
C VAL A 43 0.21 4.01 9.85
N THR A 44 -0.61 4.38 8.86
CA THR A 44 -1.82 3.65 8.46
C THR A 44 -1.58 2.89 7.16
N GLN A 45 -2.44 1.93 6.87
CA GLN A 45 -2.43 1.22 5.58
C GLN A 45 -2.64 2.22 4.43
N GLY A 46 -1.89 2.05 3.34
CA GLY A 46 -1.93 2.97 2.20
C GLY A 46 -1.15 4.28 2.36
N GLN A 47 -0.65 4.58 3.57
CA GLN A 47 0.14 5.79 3.77
C GLN A 47 1.46 5.73 3.02
N LEU A 48 1.83 6.84 2.35
CA LEU A 48 3.16 6.99 1.75
C LEU A 48 4.22 7.02 2.85
N ILE A 49 5.16 6.08 2.82
CA ILE A 49 6.22 5.93 3.83
C ILE A 49 7.63 6.21 3.26
N GLY A 50 7.79 6.10 1.94
CA GLY A 50 9.08 6.29 1.27
C GLY A 50 8.98 6.07 -0.22
N TYR A 51 10.10 6.12 -0.90
CA TYR A 51 10.20 6.03 -2.35
C TYR A 51 11.11 4.89 -2.74
N VAL A 52 10.73 4.14 -3.76
CA VAL A 52 11.55 3.06 -4.33
C VAL A 52 12.87 3.63 -4.83
N GLY A 53 13.94 2.90 -4.65
CA GLY A 53 15.27 3.30 -5.08
C GLY A 53 16.17 2.12 -5.37
N SER A 54 17.49 2.37 -5.32
CA SER A 54 18.54 1.39 -5.57
C SER A 54 19.72 1.63 -4.63
N THR A 55 19.47 1.98 -3.38
CA THR A 55 20.52 2.23 -2.39
C THR A 55 21.01 0.93 -1.76
N GLY A 56 22.27 0.91 -1.29
CA GLY A 56 22.89 -0.30 -0.75
C GLY A 56 23.35 -1.28 -1.83
N ALA A 57 23.31 -2.56 -1.54
CA ALA A 57 23.72 -3.64 -2.49
C ALA A 57 22.57 -3.96 -3.46
N SER A 58 22.36 -3.10 -4.44
CA SER A 58 21.27 -3.19 -5.41
C SER A 58 21.81 -2.97 -6.81
N THR A 59 21.31 -3.71 -7.78
CA THR A 59 21.70 -3.62 -9.21
C THR A 59 20.78 -2.71 -10.03
N GLY A 60 19.67 -2.23 -9.45
CA GLY A 60 18.71 -1.36 -10.11
C GLY A 60 17.53 -1.01 -9.22
N PRO A 61 16.69 -0.05 -9.61
CA PRO A 61 15.55 0.37 -8.80
C PRO A 61 14.57 -0.78 -8.57
N HIS A 62 14.36 -1.15 -7.31
CA HIS A 62 13.38 -2.15 -6.88
C HIS A 62 13.04 -1.97 -5.41
N LEU A 63 11.97 -2.59 -4.95
CA LEU A 63 11.61 -2.71 -3.56
C LEU A 63 11.92 -4.14 -3.08
N ASP A 64 12.85 -4.28 -2.13
CA ASP A 64 13.01 -5.52 -1.38
C ASP A 64 12.08 -5.44 -0.16
N TYR A 65 11.00 -6.22 -0.19
CA TYR A 65 9.99 -6.30 0.84
C TYR A 65 10.14 -7.57 1.66
N ARG A 66 10.28 -7.42 2.97
CA ARG A 66 10.49 -8.55 3.89
C ARG A 66 9.49 -8.52 5.03
N ILE A 67 9.12 -9.71 5.52
CA ILE A 67 8.27 -9.89 6.69
C ILE A 67 8.99 -10.78 7.72
N TRP A 68 8.89 -10.38 8.98
CA TRP A 68 9.31 -11.19 10.13
C TRP A 68 8.13 -11.41 11.06
N LYS A 69 7.99 -12.64 11.57
CA LYS A 69 7.04 -12.98 12.63
C LYS A 69 7.82 -13.52 13.81
N ASN A 70 7.64 -12.92 14.99
CA ASN A 70 8.43 -13.26 16.20
C ASN A 70 9.96 -13.24 15.96
N GLY A 71 10.43 -12.29 15.14
CA GLY A 71 11.85 -12.15 14.80
C GLY A 71 12.37 -13.09 13.70
N THR A 72 11.58 -14.07 13.26
CA THR A 72 11.94 -15.01 12.20
C THR A 72 11.44 -14.51 10.85
N PRO A 73 12.28 -14.46 9.80
CA PRO A 73 11.82 -14.09 8.45
C PRO A 73 10.86 -15.14 7.91
N ILE A 74 9.78 -14.67 7.28
CA ILE A 74 8.77 -15.52 6.64
C ILE A 74 8.55 -15.06 5.19
N ASP A 75 8.13 -15.98 4.36
CA ASP A 75 7.77 -15.70 2.97
C ASP A 75 6.51 -14.81 2.94
N PRO A 76 6.57 -13.58 2.37
CA PRO A 76 5.41 -12.70 2.28
C PRO A 76 4.21 -13.32 1.58
N LEU A 77 4.43 -14.21 0.61
CA LEU A 77 3.37 -14.88 -0.15
C LEU A 77 2.63 -15.94 0.69
N LYS A 78 3.23 -16.40 1.79
CA LYS A 78 2.63 -17.39 2.70
C LYS A 78 1.94 -16.77 3.91
N VAL A 79 1.98 -15.43 4.04
CA VAL A 79 1.25 -14.75 5.10
C VAL A 79 -0.24 -14.76 4.74
N PRO A 80 -1.11 -15.30 5.62
CA PRO A 80 -2.54 -15.20 5.41
C PRO A 80 -2.93 -13.73 5.25
N GLN A 81 -3.48 -13.38 4.11
CA GLN A 81 -4.04 -12.07 3.87
C GLN A 81 -5.47 -12.10 4.40
N GLU A 82 -5.81 -11.19 5.32
CA GLU A 82 -7.23 -10.95 5.58
C GLU A 82 -7.84 -10.43 4.27
N PRO A 83 -8.95 -11.00 3.81
CA PRO A 83 -9.59 -10.52 2.61
C PRO A 83 -9.92 -9.04 2.80
N ALA A 84 -9.54 -8.21 1.84
CA ALA A 84 -10.00 -6.84 1.77
C ALA A 84 -11.54 -6.86 1.76
N GLU A 85 -12.16 -5.77 2.21
CA GLU A 85 -13.61 -5.65 2.08
C GLU A 85 -14.03 -5.98 0.64
N PRO A 86 -15.03 -6.85 0.45
CA PRO A 86 -15.46 -7.21 -0.89
C PRO A 86 -15.97 -5.95 -1.61
N ILE A 87 -15.73 -5.90 -2.90
CA ILE A 87 -16.26 -4.82 -3.75
C ILE A 87 -17.78 -4.77 -3.57
N SER A 88 -18.32 -3.57 -3.35
CA SER A 88 -19.75 -3.39 -3.22
C SER A 88 -20.47 -3.90 -4.49
N LYS A 89 -21.70 -4.40 -4.32
CA LYS A 89 -22.50 -4.90 -5.46
C LYS A 89 -22.66 -3.84 -6.55
N ASP A 90 -22.77 -2.57 -6.17
CA ASP A 90 -22.95 -1.47 -7.11
C ASP A 90 -21.70 -1.20 -7.96
N ASN A 91 -20.52 -1.50 -7.41
CA ASN A 91 -19.24 -1.32 -8.11
C ASN A 91 -18.74 -2.58 -8.83
N MET A 92 -19.43 -3.72 -8.66
CA MET A 92 -18.99 -5.00 -9.22
C MET A 92 -18.92 -4.96 -10.75
N ALA A 93 -19.94 -4.42 -11.41
CA ALA A 93 -19.98 -4.35 -12.88
C ALA A 93 -18.82 -3.49 -13.44
N ALA A 94 -18.54 -2.34 -12.83
CA ALA A 94 -17.41 -1.49 -13.22
C ALA A 94 -16.07 -2.17 -12.99
N PHE A 95 -15.92 -2.88 -11.87
CA PHE A 95 -14.72 -3.66 -11.58
C PHE A 95 -14.49 -4.77 -12.60
N GLU A 96 -15.53 -5.52 -12.96
CA GLU A 96 -15.41 -6.61 -13.94
C GLU A 96 -14.98 -6.11 -15.31
N GLN A 97 -15.51 -4.98 -15.76
CA GLN A 97 -15.10 -4.35 -17.02
C GLN A 97 -13.62 -3.97 -17.01
N ILE A 98 -13.15 -3.33 -15.91
CA ILE A 98 -11.74 -2.93 -15.78
C ILE A 98 -10.84 -4.16 -15.71
N ARG A 99 -11.22 -5.17 -14.92
CA ARG A 99 -10.48 -6.44 -14.78
C ARG A 99 -10.32 -7.11 -16.14
N ASP A 100 -11.41 -7.30 -16.87
CA ASP A 100 -11.41 -8.04 -18.14
C ASP A 100 -10.59 -7.32 -19.20
N ARG A 101 -10.64 -5.99 -19.22
CA ARG A 101 -9.78 -5.16 -20.06
C ARG A 101 -8.29 -5.36 -19.72
N ILE A 102 -7.91 -5.22 -18.46
CA ILE A 102 -6.52 -5.37 -18.03
C ILE A 102 -6.00 -6.79 -18.34
N VAL A 103 -6.83 -7.80 -18.10
CA VAL A 103 -6.49 -9.20 -18.43
C VAL A 103 -6.29 -9.38 -19.95
N ALA A 104 -7.15 -8.78 -20.76
CA ALA A 104 -7.00 -8.83 -22.22
C ALA A 104 -5.71 -8.14 -22.70
N GLU A 105 -5.34 -6.99 -22.11
CA GLU A 105 -4.08 -6.30 -22.39
C GLU A 105 -2.87 -7.17 -21.98
N LEU A 106 -2.88 -7.75 -20.79
CA LEU A 106 -1.79 -8.61 -20.31
C LEU A 106 -1.61 -9.87 -21.15
N ASN A 107 -2.69 -10.41 -21.69
CA ASN A 107 -2.68 -11.59 -22.56
C ASN A 107 -2.40 -11.24 -24.03
N GLY A 108 -2.24 -9.95 -24.37
CA GLY A 108 -2.01 -9.49 -25.75
C GLY A 108 -3.23 -9.69 -26.67
N THR A 109 -4.43 -9.82 -26.11
CA THR A 109 -5.69 -9.98 -26.85
C THR A 109 -6.47 -8.68 -27.04
N ALA A 110 -6.08 -7.61 -26.37
CA ALA A 110 -6.66 -6.28 -26.53
C ALA A 110 -5.97 -5.51 -27.66
N THR A 111 -6.76 -4.90 -28.55
CA THR A 111 -6.25 -3.96 -29.54
C THR A 111 -6.23 -2.54 -28.96
N PRO A 112 -5.26 -1.67 -29.36
CA PRO A 112 -5.15 -0.30 -28.86
C PRO A 112 -6.45 0.55 -29.00
N ASP A 113 -7.23 0.31 -30.04
CA ASP A 113 -8.50 1.02 -30.28
C ASP A 113 -9.60 0.72 -29.27
N MET A 114 -9.54 -0.45 -28.60
CA MET A 114 -10.49 -0.79 -27.53
C MET A 114 -10.19 -0.02 -26.23
N ILE A 115 -8.98 0.50 -26.09
CA ILE A 115 -8.52 1.20 -24.88
C ILE A 115 -9.07 2.64 -24.83
N VAL A 116 -9.15 3.32 -25.97
CA VAL A 116 -9.51 4.74 -26.04
C VAL A 116 -11.02 4.97 -25.92
N THR A 117 -11.83 4.09 -26.49
CA THR A 117 -13.30 4.27 -26.55
C THR A 117 -14.02 4.04 -25.22
N GLN A 118 -13.39 3.32 -24.27
CA GLN A 118 -14.01 3.03 -22.97
C GLN A 118 -13.58 3.96 -21.83
N LEU A 119 -12.52 4.76 -22.00
CA LEU A 119 -12.13 5.77 -21.00
C LEU A 119 -13.14 6.91 -20.89
N ASP A 120 -13.81 7.25 -21.97
CA ASP A 120 -14.81 8.34 -22.01
C ASP A 120 -16.17 7.95 -21.40
N SER A 121 -16.39 6.67 -21.10
CA SER A 121 -17.64 6.16 -20.52
C SER A 121 -17.59 5.87 -19.01
N LEU A 122 -16.46 6.10 -18.37
CA LEU A 122 -16.34 5.94 -16.90
C LEU A 122 -16.93 7.18 -16.22
N PRO A 123 -17.77 7.02 -15.19
CA PRO A 123 -18.22 8.16 -14.39
C PRO A 123 -16.99 8.82 -13.76
N ALA A 124 -16.93 10.16 -13.85
CA ALA A 124 -15.82 10.94 -13.31
C ALA A 124 -15.53 10.55 -11.84
N ALA A 125 -14.25 10.47 -11.50
CA ALA A 125 -13.76 10.05 -10.20
C ALA A 125 -14.20 10.94 -9.00
N ASP A 126 -14.96 12.01 -9.25
CA ASP A 126 -15.46 12.95 -8.23
C ASP A 126 -16.54 12.38 -7.31
N SER A 127 -17.10 11.20 -7.58
CA SER A 127 -18.11 10.60 -6.70
C SER A 127 -17.55 9.68 -5.62
N LEU A 128 -16.24 9.43 -5.58
CA LEU A 128 -15.58 8.57 -4.58
C LEU A 128 -15.04 9.33 -3.36
N ALA A 129 -15.14 10.67 -3.35
CA ALA A 129 -14.62 11.50 -2.25
C ALA A 129 -15.63 11.82 -1.14
N ALA A 130 -16.85 11.32 -1.20
CA ALA A 130 -17.93 11.74 -0.29
C ALA A 130 -18.43 10.58 0.59
N THR A 131 -17.57 9.98 1.43
CA THR A 131 -18.00 9.32 2.70
C THR A 131 -16.81 9.10 3.64
N ALA A 132 -16.18 10.18 4.07
CA ALA A 132 -15.30 10.16 5.23
C ALA A 132 -15.78 11.21 6.24
N ASP A 133 -17.05 11.15 6.63
CA ASP A 133 -17.56 11.84 7.81
C ASP A 133 -17.31 10.96 9.04
N ILE A 134 -16.10 11.09 9.58
CA ILE A 134 -15.79 10.58 10.91
C ILE A 134 -16.40 11.57 11.90
N LYS A 135 -17.51 11.19 12.49
CA LYS A 135 -18.09 11.85 13.66
C LYS A 135 -17.05 11.94 14.77
N GLU A 136 -16.53 13.13 14.95
CA GLU A 136 -15.79 13.56 16.13
C GLU A 136 -16.79 13.64 17.31
N THR A 137 -16.85 12.60 18.13
CA THR A 137 -17.57 12.66 19.40
C THR A 137 -16.67 13.36 20.42
N ALA A 138 -17.01 14.60 20.68
CA ALA A 138 -16.50 15.40 21.78
C ALA A 138 -16.73 14.67 23.12
N VAL A 139 -15.62 14.37 23.82
CA VAL A 139 -15.67 14.03 25.24
C VAL A 139 -15.61 15.31 26.02
N THR A 140 -16.75 15.73 26.54
CA THR A 140 -16.90 16.77 27.54
C THR A 140 -16.23 16.32 28.84
N LYS A 141 -15.31 17.16 29.33
CA LYS A 141 -14.87 17.16 30.72
C LYS A 141 -16.04 17.49 31.65
N GLU A 142 -16.25 16.70 32.65
CA GLU A 142 -16.86 17.16 33.90
C GLU A 142 -15.92 16.85 35.05
N ASP A 143 -15.63 17.96 35.77
CA ASP A 143 -14.94 18.02 37.04
C ASP A 143 -15.72 17.32 38.17
N LYS A 144 -15.05 16.53 38.98
CA LYS A 144 -15.12 16.63 40.45
C LYS A 144 -14.02 15.79 41.09
#